data_f92d5354adf8e995bc7b7afb54bfc559
#
_entry.id   f92d5354adf8e995bc7b7afb54bfc559
#
_cell.length_a   1.000
_cell.length_b   1.000
_cell.length_c   1.000
_cell.angle_alpha   90.00
_cell.angle_beta   90.00
_cell.angle_gamma   90.00
#
_symmetry.space_group_name_H-M   'P 1'
#
loop_
_entity.id
_entity.type
_entity.pdbx_description
1 polymer ?
#
loop_
_entity_poly.entity_id
_entity_poly.type
_entity_poly.pdbx_seq_one_letter_code
_entity_poly.pdbx_strand_id
1 'polypeptide(L)'
;MALDFSDPNDRLIALIKMRGSLDGAPMLWWYKGSQYGIADRQPTLLWQVEGAQLGKYIKKDDGSYDHVFRDIMFYVDPITNEVIKSYSNPYTSRTHEPPVMRMGPFTVNVNTSGQSVELPPGMPPGSLVVDWRNEPLTVQGGNLYLRESATT
;
A
#
# COMPACT_ATOMS: atom_id res chain seq x y z
N MET A 1 -25.02 -10.32 6.11
CA MET A 1 -24.84 -9.52 7.34
C MET A 1 -24.25 -8.19 6.90
N ALA A 2 -24.88 -7.07 7.22
CA ALA A 2 -24.34 -5.75 6.99
C ALA A 2 -23.19 -5.52 7.98
N LEU A 3 -22.09 -4.91 7.53
CA LEU A 3 -20.97 -4.57 8.39
C LEU A 3 -21.26 -3.25 9.12
N ASP A 4 -20.96 -3.20 10.40
CA ASP A 4 -20.99 -1.98 11.20
C ASP A 4 -19.58 -1.40 11.28
N PHE A 5 -19.31 -0.35 10.50
CA PHE A 5 -17.98 0.29 10.47
C PHE A 5 -17.62 1.06 11.74
N SER A 6 -18.51 1.17 12.72
CA SER A 6 -18.14 1.61 14.07
C SER A 6 -17.45 0.52 14.88
N ASP A 7 -17.71 -0.77 14.57
CA ASP A 7 -17.04 -1.93 15.17
C ASP A 7 -15.64 -2.13 14.54
N PRO A 8 -14.55 -2.13 15.34
CA PRO A 8 -13.22 -2.42 14.86
C PRO A 8 -13.05 -3.79 14.18
N ASN A 9 -13.79 -4.80 14.61
CA ASN A 9 -13.73 -6.13 13.99
C ASN A 9 -14.35 -6.13 12.60
N ASP A 10 -15.49 -5.45 12.43
CA ASP A 10 -16.14 -5.34 11.13
C ASP A 10 -15.27 -4.53 10.16
N ARG A 11 -14.56 -3.51 10.64
CA ARG A 11 -13.55 -2.79 9.84
C ARG A 11 -12.41 -3.70 9.39
N LEU A 12 -11.87 -4.53 10.30
CA LEU A 12 -10.83 -5.49 9.98
C LEU A 12 -11.31 -6.50 8.91
N ILE A 13 -12.51 -7.05 9.08
CA ILE A 13 -13.12 -7.96 8.11
C ILE A 13 -13.31 -7.27 6.75
N ALA A 14 -13.82 -6.05 6.74
CA ALA A 14 -14.01 -5.27 5.52
C ALA A 14 -12.70 -5.08 4.77
N LEU A 15 -11.65 -4.68 5.48
CA LEU A 15 -10.33 -4.51 4.90
C LEU A 15 -9.83 -5.80 4.23
N ILE A 16 -9.88 -6.92 4.96
CA ILE A 16 -9.39 -8.19 4.44
C ILE A 16 -10.19 -8.61 3.21
N LYS A 17 -11.50 -8.41 3.21
CA LYS A 17 -12.34 -8.66 2.03
C LYS A 17 -12.04 -7.76 0.84
N MET A 18 -11.63 -6.52 1.09
CA MET A 18 -11.25 -5.60 0.02
C MET A 18 -9.89 -5.96 -0.61
N ARG A 19 -8.96 -6.48 0.17
CA ARG A 19 -7.57 -6.71 -0.23
C ARG A 19 -7.18 -8.19 -0.32
N GLY A 20 -8.08 -9.10 -0.01
CA GLY A 20 -7.78 -10.52 0.05
C GLY A 20 -8.99 -11.39 0.27
N SER A 21 -8.76 -12.55 0.86
CA SER A 21 -9.79 -13.52 1.20
C SER A 21 -9.70 -13.91 2.67
N LEU A 22 -10.86 -14.07 3.32
CA LEU A 22 -10.96 -14.50 4.72
C LEU A 22 -10.59 -15.96 4.93
N ASP A 23 -10.64 -16.78 3.89
CA ASP A 23 -10.27 -18.20 3.91
C ASP A 23 -8.78 -18.45 3.63
N GLY A 24 -7.99 -17.37 3.46
CA GLY A 24 -6.56 -17.47 3.20
C GLY A 24 -6.18 -17.79 1.76
N ALA A 25 -7.14 -17.76 0.84
CA ALA A 25 -6.85 -17.93 -0.58
C ALA A 25 -5.92 -16.80 -1.08
N PRO A 26 -4.91 -17.12 -1.89
CA PRO A 26 -4.03 -16.10 -2.47
C PRO A 26 -4.81 -15.25 -3.47
N MET A 27 -4.50 -13.94 -3.48
CA MET A 27 -5.05 -12.99 -4.42
C MET A 27 -3.95 -12.22 -5.12
N LEU A 28 -4.15 -11.98 -6.41
CA LEU A 28 -3.31 -11.11 -7.21
C LEU A 28 -4.02 -9.77 -7.38
N TRP A 29 -3.34 -8.72 -6.96
CA TRP A 29 -3.76 -7.35 -7.14
C TRP A 29 -2.94 -6.71 -8.23
N TRP A 30 -3.60 -6.06 -9.15
CA TRP A 30 -2.98 -5.11 -10.05
C TRP A 30 -3.31 -3.70 -9.57
N TYR A 31 -2.30 -2.83 -9.52
CA TYR A 31 -2.50 -1.44 -9.14
C TYR A 31 -1.82 -0.49 -10.10
N LYS A 32 -2.43 0.66 -10.25
CA LYS A 32 -1.87 1.80 -10.99
C LYS A 32 -2.18 3.06 -10.21
N GLY A 33 -1.20 3.94 -10.11
CA GLY A 33 -1.33 5.19 -9.38
C GLY A 33 -0.42 6.28 -9.92
N SER A 34 -0.59 7.48 -9.41
CA SER A 34 0.25 8.63 -9.74
C SER A 34 1.06 9.03 -8.53
N GLN A 35 2.34 9.32 -8.73
CA GLN A 35 3.22 9.81 -7.68
C GLN A 35 3.54 11.27 -7.92
N TYR A 36 3.35 12.07 -6.86
CA TYR A 36 3.58 13.51 -6.89
C TYR A 36 4.73 13.87 -5.96
N GLY A 37 5.58 14.77 -6.42
CA GLY A 37 6.46 15.53 -5.55
C GLY A 37 5.75 16.79 -5.09
N ILE A 38 5.98 17.21 -3.85
CA ILE A 38 5.40 18.43 -3.32
C ILE A 38 6.53 19.37 -2.90
N ALA A 39 6.63 20.52 -3.57
CA ALA A 39 7.50 21.61 -3.19
C ALA A 39 6.68 22.90 -3.13
N ASP A 40 6.91 23.73 -2.13
CA ASP A 40 6.18 24.99 -1.90
C ASP A 40 4.65 24.82 -1.94
N ARG A 41 4.15 23.71 -1.42
CA ARG A 41 2.73 23.31 -1.44
C ARG A 41 2.13 23.09 -2.82
N GLN A 42 2.97 23.00 -3.85
CA GLN A 42 2.54 22.73 -5.22
C GLN A 42 2.86 21.27 -5.58
N PRO A 43 1.85 20.47 -5.95
CA PRO A 43 2.08 19.10 -6.40
C PRO A 43 2.56 19.11 -7.85
N THR A 44 3.63 18.37 -8.11
CA THR A 44 4.12 18.08 -9.47
C THR A 44 4.03 16.59 -9.71
N LEU A 45 3.34 16.20 -10.78
CA LEU A 45 3.30 14.80 -11.21
C LEU A 45 4.71 14.38 -11.65
N LEU A 46 5.27 13.38 -11.00
CA LEU A 46 6.59 12.86 -11.28
C LEU A 46 6.52 11.69 -12.27
N TRP A 47 5.74 10.68 -11.95
CA TRP A 47 5.53 9.48 -12.75
C TRP A 47 4.25 8.76 -12.32
N GLN A 48 3.88 7.76 -13.08
CA GLN A 48 2.92 6.76 -12.64
C GLN A 48 3.67 5.56 -12.06
N VAL A 49 3.04 4.86 -11.15
CA VAL A 49 3.44 3.54 -10.67
C VAL A 49 2.44 2.51 -11.16
N GLU A 50 2.95 1.40 -11.63
CA GLU A 50 2.14 0.28 -12.08
C GLU A 50 2.76 -1.00 -11.57
N GLY A 51 1.96 -1.90 -11.03
CA GLY A 51 2.50 -3.09 -10.39
C GLY A 51 1.47 -4.13 -10.04
N ALA A 52 1.97 -5.21 -9.46
CA ALA A 52 1.15 -6.30 -8.98
C ALA A 52 1.63 -6.76 -7.60
N GLN A 53 0.67 -7.07 -6.75
CA GLN A 53 0.91 -7.70 -5.46
C GLN A 53 0.26 -9.08 -5.45
N LEU A 54 1.03 -10.10 -5.13
CA LEU A 54 0.52 -11.43 -4.82
C LEU A 54 0.58 -11.62 -3.31
N GLY A 55 -0.57 -11.82 -2.68
CA GLY A 55 -0.64 -11.94 -1.23
C GLY A 55 -1.79 -12.79 -0.74
N LYS A 56 -1.76 -13.12 0.55
CA LYS A 56 -2.82 -13.82 1.27
C LYS A 56 -2.87 -13.35 2.72
N TYR A 57 -4.03 -13.51 3.33
CA TYR A 57 -4.23 -13.29 4.76
C TYR A 57 -4.33 -14.63 5.49
N ILE A 58 -3.58 -14.78 6.57
CA ILE A 58 -3.56 -15.99 7.42
C ILE A 58 -4.13 -15.60 8.77
N LYS A 59 -5.31 -16.12 9.10
CA LYS A 59 -5.94 -15.87 10.39
C LYS A 59 -5.15 -16.50 11.51
N LYS A 60 -4.99 -15.75 12.62
CA LYS A 60 -4.33 -16.19 13.85
C LYS A 60 -5.35 -16.47 14.95
N ASP A 61 -4.93 -17.19 15.99
CA ASP A 61 -5.77 -17.56 17.12
C ASP A 61 -6.26 -16.36 17.95
N ASP A 62 -5.48 -15.27 17.95
CA ASP A 62 -5.83 -14.01 18.63
C ASP A 62 -6.84 -13.14 17.84
N GLY A 63 -7.30 -13.62 16.69
CA GLY A 63 -8.21 -12.91 15.82
C GLY A 63 -7.58 -11.92 14.85
N SER A 64 -6.28 -11.70 14.96
CA SER A 64 -5.50 -10.93 13.97
C SER A 64 -5.25 -11.75 12.71
N TYR A 65 -4.62 -11.10 11.71
CA TYR A 65 -4.21 -11.76 10.47
C TYR A 65 -2.77 -11.40 10.14
N ASP A 66 -2.03 -12.35 9.61
CA ASP A 66 -0.77 -12.10 8.95
C ASP A 66 -1.03 -11.94 7.44
N HIS A 67 -0.76 -10.75 6.90
CA HIS A 67 -0.74 -10.49 5.46
C HIS A 67 0.65 -10.82 4.93
N VAL A 68 0.75 -11.91 4.20
CA VAL A 68 2.00 -12.34 3.55
C VAL A 68 1.91 -11.99 2.08
N PHE A 69 2.87 -11.19 1.57
CA PHE A 69 2.78 -10.70 0.18
C PHE A 69 4.15 -10.45 -0.46
N ARG A 70 4.13 -10.36 -1.79
CA ARG A 70 5.22 -9.90 -2.64
C ARG A 70 4.69 -8.91 -3.64
N ASP A 71 5.51 -7.88 -3.93
CA ASP A 71 5.21 -6.86 -4.90
C ASP A 71 6.23 -6.81 -6.02
N ILE A 72 5.74 -6.46 -7.20
CA ILE A 72 6.54 -5.96 -8.30
C ILE A 72 5.96 -4.63 -8.76
N MET A 73 6.81 -3.62 -8.90
CA MET A 73 6.38 -2.28 -9.26
C MET A 73 7.31 -1.67 -10.30
N PHE A 74 6.72 -0.98 -11.25
CA PHE A 74 7.39 -0.25 -12.32
C PHE A 74 7.03 1.24 -12.22
N TYR A 75 7.99 2.08 -12.54
CA TYR A 75 7.75 3.49 -12.79
C TYR A 75 7.45 3.70 -14.27
N VAL A 76 6.38 4.41 -14.56
CA VAL A 76 5.84 4.57 -15.91
C VAL A 76 5.72 6.06 -16.23
N ASP A 77 6.17 6.43 -17.42
CA ASP A 77 6.02 7.79 -17.92
C ASP A 77 4.53 8.12 -18.13
N PRO A 78 4.03 9.22 -17.54
CA PRO A 78 2.61 9.55 -17.60
C PRO A 78 2.13 9.98 -19.01
N ILE A 79 3.04 10.29 -19.91
CA ILE A 79 2.74 10.75 -21.28
C ILE A 79 2.83 9.59 -22.27
N THR A 80 3.96 8.86 -22.25
CA THR A 80 4.21 7.78 -23.22
C THR A 80 3.67 6.44 -22.76
N ASN A 81 3.35 6.29 -21.47
CA ASN A 81 2.95 5.04 -20.82
C ASN A 81 4.01 3.93 -20.94
N GLU A 82 5.26 4.30 -21.12
CA GLU A 82 6.39 3.36 -21.15
C GLU A 82 7.10 3.30 -19.80
N VAL A 83 7.73 2.17 -19.50
CA VAL A 83 8.56 2.02 -18.30
C VAL A 83 9.73 2.99 -18.37
N ILE A 84 9.87 3.82 -17.34
CA ILE A 84 10.93 4.81 -17.23
C ILE A 84 12.27 4.09 -17.04
N LYS A 85 13.22 4.33 -17.93
CA LYS A 85 14.59 3.83 -17.83
C LYS A 85 15.54 4.85 -17.22
N SER A 86 15.23 6.13 -17.36
CA SER A 86 16.01 7.24 -16.83
C SER A 86 15.07 8.37 -16.45
N TYR A 87 15.28 8.97 -15.29
CA TYR A 87 14.45 10.03 -14.75
C TYR A 87 15.29 11.17 -14.21
N SER A 88 15.00 12.39 -14.66
CA SER A 88 15.61 13.61 -14.13
C SER A 88 14.70 14.19 -13.05
N ASN A 89 15.19 14.23 -11.82
CA ASN A 89 14.42 14.77 -10.69
C ASN A 89 14.29 16.30 -10.85
N PRO A 90 13.06 16.85 -10.96
CA PRO A 90 12.85 18.27 -11.22
C PRO A 90 13.29 19.19 -10.08
N TYR A 91 13.47 18.65 -8.86
CA TYR A 91 13.89 19.44 -7.70
C TYR A 91 15.40 19.47 -7.49
N THR A 92 16.10 18.42 -7.89
CA THR A 92 17.55 18.27 -7.64
C THR A 92 18.37 18.29 -8.92
N SER A 93 17.73 18.22 -10.08
CA SER A 93 18.35 18.08 -11.41
C SER A 93 19.26 16.84 -11.55
N ARG A 94 19.14 15.89 -10.62
CA ARG A 94 19.89 14.63 -10.69
C ARG A 94 19.14 13.62 -11.53
N THR A 95 19.89 12.90 -12.37
CA THR A 95 19.36 11.82 -13.17
C THR A 95 19.52 10.49 -12.41
N HIS A 96 18.47 9.70 -12.40
CA HIS A 96 18.41 8.39 -11.77
C HIS A 96 17.90 7.35 -12.76
N GLU A 97 18.36 6.14 -12.62
CA GLU A 97 17.78 4.97 -13.28
C GLU A 97 16.87 4.27 -12.26
N PRO A 98 15.54 4.45 -12.36
CA PRO A 98 14.64 3.85 -11.38
C PRO A 98 14.62 2.32 -11.55
N PRO A 99 14.88 1.58 -10.48
CA PRO A 99 14.86 0.13 -10.56
C PRO A 99 13.44 -0.41 -10.74
N VAL A 100 13.31 -1.58 -11.35
CA VAL A 100 12.11 -2.40 -11.15
C VAL A 100 12.11 -2.85 -9.68
N MET A 101 11.16 -2.36 -8.91
CA MET A 101 11.07 -2.71 -7.51
C MET A 101 10.46 -4.10 -7.36
N ARG A 102 11.21 -4.99 -6.72
CA ARG A 102 10.75 -6.32 -6.31
C ARG A 102 10.86 -6.41 -4.81
N MET A 103 9.72 -6.47 -4.15
CA MET A 103 9.65 -6.41 -2.70
C MET A 103 9.06 -7.71 -2.13
N GLY A 104 9.58 -8.10 -0.95
CA GLY A 104 9.08 -9.25 -0.21
C GLY A 104 9.82 -10.56 -0.48
N PRO A 105 9.37 -11.68 0.13
CA PRO A 105 8.10 -11.73 0.86
C PRO A 105 8.12 -10.89 2.14
N PHE A 106 7.04 -10.17 2.38
CA PHE A 106 6.80 -9.47 3.63
C PHE A 106 5.69 -10.17 4.41
N THR A 107 5.78 -10.08 5.73
CA THR A 107 4.70 -10.45 6.63
C THR A 107 4.34 -9.24 7.47
N VAL A 108 3.07 -8.88 7.42
CA VAL A 108 2.53 -7.73 8.11
C VAL A 108 1.40 -8.19 9.00
N ASN A 109 1.47 -7.90 10.30
CA ASN A 109 0.33 -8.17 11.18
C ASN A 109 -0.75 -7.11 10.99
N VAL A 110 -1.97 -7.56 10.79
CA VAL A 110 -3.17 -6.75 10.60
C VAL A 110 -4.18 -7.10 11.68
N ASN A 111 -4.57 -6.13 12.49
CA ASN A 111 -5.48 -6.32 13.59
C ASN A 111 -6.47 -5.15 13.72
N THR A 112 -7.30 -5.16 14.73
CA THR A 112 -8.30 -4.11 14.97
C THR A 112 -7.71 -2.73 15.30
N SER A 113 -6.42 -2.67 15.66
CA SER A 113 -5.71 -1.42 15.97
C SER A 113 -4.94 -0.85 14.78
N GLY A 114 -4.79 -1.62 13.72
CA GLY A 114 -4.07 -1.20 12.54
C GLY A 114 -3.17 -2.28 11.95
N GLN A 115 -2.19 -1.85 11.20
CA GLN A 115 -1.23 -2.69 10.54
C GLN A 115 0.18 -2.38 11.07
N SER A 116 0.92 -3.40 11.51
CA SER A 116 2.31 -3.27 11.90
C SER A 116 3.20 -4.06 10.95
N VAL A 117 4.28 -3.43 10.48
CA VAL A 117 5.28 -4.05 9.61
C VAL A 117 6.54 -4.32 10.42
N GLU A 118 6.94 -5.58 10.51
CA GLU A 118 8.30 -5.90 10.89
C GLU A 118 9.19 -5.79 9.65
N LEU A 119 10.03 -4.77 9.61
CA LEU A 119 10.97 -4.60 8.52
C LEU A 119 12.06 -5.68 8.60
N PRO A 120 12.47 -6.28 7.47
CA PRO A 120 13.61 -7.19 7.44
C PRO A 120 14.87 -6.53 7.99
N PRO A 121 15.79 -7.29 8.63
CA PRO A 121 17.06 -6.77 9.11
C PRO A 121 17.85 -6.09 7.97
N GLY A 122 18.34 -4.87 8.23
CA GLY A 122 19.13 -4.11 7.26
C GLY A 122 18.33 -3.07 6.45
N MET A 123 17.03 -2.99 6.62
CA MET A 123 16.27 -1.84 6.11
C MET A 123 16.49 -0.60 6.98
N PRO A 124 16.50 0.60 6.39
CA PRO A 124 16.61 1.83 7.17
C PRO A 124 15.49 1.94 8.21
N PRO A 125 15.77 2.52 9.39
CA PRO A 125 14.76 2.69 10.41
C PRO A 125 13.66 3.61 9.90
N GLY A 126 12.50 3.05 9.71
CA GLY A 126 11.29 3.69 9.23
C GLY A 126 10.24 2.62 9.13
N SER A 127 9.61 2.29 10.25
CA SER A 127 8.48 1.38 10.23
C SER A 127 7.31 2.05 9.53
N LEU A 128 6.81 1.44 8.47
CA LEU A 128 5.50 1.80 7.93
C LEU A 128 4.46 1.35 8.96
N VAL A 129 4.01 2.27 9.78
CA VAL A 129 2.89 2.05 10.70
C VAL A 129 1.66 2.70 10.07
N VAL A 130 0.73 1.87 9.62
CA VAL A 130 -0.59 2.37 9.22
C VAL A 130 -1.50 2.27 10.45
N ASP A 131 -1.77 3.40 11.07
CA ASP A 131 -2.66 3.48 12.23
C ASP A 131 -4.09 3.79 11.78
N TRP A 132 -4.90 2.78 11.72
CA TRP A 132 -6.31 2.84 11.31
C TRP A 132 -7.20 3.60 12.28
N ARG A 133 -6.76 3.79 13.52
CA ARG A 133 -7.54 4.48 14.55
C ARG A 133 -7.69 5.96 14.24
N ASN A 134 -6.71 6.54 13.53
CA ASN A 134 -6.65 7.95 13.20
C ASN A 134 -7.00 8.25 11.73
N GLU A 135 -7.21 7.21 10.93
CA GLU A 135 -7.52 7.33 9.50
C GLU A 135 -8.87 6.64 9.23
N PRO A 136 -10.00 7.31 9.48
CA PRO A 136 -11.31 6.69 9.31
C PRO A 136 -11.55 6.34 7.84
N LEU A 137 -12.13 5.15 7.62
CA LEU A 137 -12.69 4.81 6.34
C LEU A 137 -13.79 5.81 5.99
N THR A 138 -13.62 6.54 4.91
CA THR A 138 -14.65 7.47 4.41
C THR A 138 -15.40 6.86 3.24
N VAL A 139 -16.72 6.98 3.28
CA VAL A 139 -17.58 6.59 2.16
C VAL A 139 -17.97 7.86 1.40
N GLN A 140 -17.56 7.96 0.14
CA GLN A 140 -17.97 9.05 -0.74
C GLN A 140 -18.48 8.48 -2.06
N GLY A 141 -19.70 8.87 -2.45
CA GLY A 141 -20.30 8.45 -3.71
C GLY A 141 -20.45 6.93 -3.86
N GLY A 142 -20.63 6.21 -2.74
CA GLY A 142 -20.73 4.74 -2.73
C GLY A 142 -19.39 4.01 -2.78
N ASN A 143 -18.27 4.71 -2.84
CA ASN A 143 -16.94 4.13 -2.78
C ASN A 143 -16.35 4.25 -1.38
N LEU A 144 -15.63 3.20 -0.97
CA LEU A 144 -14.89 3.15 0.28
C LEU A 144 -13.45 3.63 0.02
N TYR A 145 -13.05 4.68 0.71
CA TYR A 145 -11.68 5.22 0.64
C TYR A 145 -10.92 4.87 1.90
N LEU A 146 -9.78 4.25 1.70
CA LEU A 146 -8.78 4.05 2.72
C LEU A 146 -7.65 5.05 2.48
N ARG A 147 -7.39 5.90 3.46
CA ARG A 147 -6.20 6.74 3.46
C ARG A 147 -5.09 6.02 4.20
N GLU A 148 -4.03 5.70 3.49
CA GLU A 148 -2.79 5.18 4.07
C GLU A 148 -1.78 6.33 4.14
N SER A 149 -1.32 6.66 5.34
CA SER A 149 -0.21 7.59 5.53
C SER A 149 1.02 6.82 5.97
N ALA A 150 2.13 7.03 5.27
CA ALA A 150 3.43 6.53 5.66
C ALA A 150 4.24 7.71 6.22
N THR A 151 4.66 7.63 7.47
CA THR A 151 5.68 8.52 8.03
C THR A 151 7.02 7.79 8.03
N THR A 152 7.99 8.36 7.34
CA THR A 152 9.41 7.96 7.38
C THR A 152 10.13 8.69 8.49
#